data_09f15454f7fad72eea117af86dcf78bb
#
_entry.id   09f15454f7fad72eea117af86dcf78bb
#
_cell.length_a   1.000
_cell.length_b   1.000
_cell.length_c   1.000
_cell.angle_alpha   90.00
_cell.angle_beta   90.00
_cell.angle_gamma   90.00
#
_symmetry.space_group_name_H-M   'P 1'
#
loop_
_entity.id
_entity.type
_entity.pdbx_description
1 polymer ?
#
loop_
_entity_poly.entity_id
_entity_poly.type
_entity_poly.pdbx_seq_one_letter_code
_entity_poly.pdbx_strand_id
1 'polypeptide(L)' 'MIDFTSWKYYKDPINNTVIGITVTNGNVQESRLLEDPEVAKWVAEGNEPLPADEGVA' A
#
# COMPACT_ATOMS: atom_id res chain seq x y z
N MET A 1 12.68 -4.16 11.01
CA MET A 1 11.64 -3.18 10.64
C MET A 1 11.43 -3.19 9.13
N ILE A 2 10.18 -3.24 8.71
CA ILE A 2 9.86 -3.27 7.29
C ILE A 2 9.72 -1.84 6.77
N ASP A 3 10.34 -1.58 5.62
CA ASP A 3 10.29 -0.27 5.01
C ASP A 3 9.27 -0.30 3.86
N PHE A 4 8.21 0.48 4.01
CA PHE A 4 7.16 0.53 3.00
C PHE A 4 7.28 1.75 2.08
N THR A 5 8.46 2.37 2.05
CA THR A 5 8.63 3.61 1.31
C THR A 5 8.30 3.48 -0.18
N SER A 6 8.61 2.35 -0.79
CA SER A 6 8.34 2.15 -2.20
C SER A 6 6.98 1.52 -2.46
N TRP A 7 6.20 1.27 -1.41
CA TRP A 7 4.87 0.72 -1.57
C TRP A 7 3.89 1.84 -1.93
N LYS A 8 2.81 1.48 -2.58
CA LYS A 8 1.78 2.44 -2.96
C LYS A 8 0.43 1.97 -2.48
N TYR A 9 -0.51 2.89 -2.40
CA TYR A 9 -1.86 2.55 -1.98
C TYR A 9 -2.48 1.57 -2.96
N TYR A 10 -3.31 0.69 -2.42
CA TYR A 10 -4.05 -0.28 -3.21
C TYR A 10 -5.52 0.00 -3.07
N LYS A 11 -6.18 0.27 -4.17
CA LYS A 11 -7.61 0.57 -4.18
C LYS A 11 -8.41 -0.65 -4.59
N ASP A 12 -9.56 -0.82 -3.93
CA ASP A 12 -10.54 -1.80 -4.32
C ASP A 12 -11.21 -1.30 -5.61
N PRO A 13 -11.08 -2.03 -6.72
CA PRO A 13 -11.66 -1.56 -7.98
C PRO A 13 -13.18 -1.51 -7.97
N ILE A 14 -13.81 -2.28 -7.09
CA ILE A 14 -15.26 -2.29 -7.02
C ILE A 14 -15.79 -1.09 -6.27
N ASN A 15 -15.20 -0.78 -5.12
CA ASN A 15 -15.65 0.31 -4.28
C ASN A 15 -14.82 1.58 -4.45
N ASN A 16 -13.73 1.48 -5.19
CA ASN A 16 -12.82 2.61 -5.42
C ASN A 16 -12.33 3.19 -4.10
N THR A 17 -12.07 2.32 -3.13
CA THR A 17 -11.66 2.70 -1.80
C THR A 17 -10.29 2.12 -1.50
N VAL A 18 -9.43 2.92 -0.85
CA VAL A 18 -8.11 2.45 -0.45
C VAL A 18 -8.27 1.44 0.69
N ILE A 19 -7.78 0.24 0.48
CA ILE A 19 -7.88 -0.83 1.48
C ILE A 19 -6.52 -1.30 1.99
N GLY A 20 -5.44 -0.90 1.33
CA GLY A 20 -4.12 -1.35 1.76
C GLY A 20 -3.02 -0.74 0.94
N ILE A 21 -1.87 -1.38 0.97
CA ILE A 21 -0.70 -0.96 0.18
C ILE A 21 -0.14 -2.17 -0.53
N THR A 22 0.57 -1.93 -1.62
CA THR A 22 1.11 -3.02 -2.43
C THR A 22 2.43 -2.61 -3.05
N VAL A 23 3.25 -3.61 -3.35
CA VAL A 23 4.54 -3.38 -4.03
C VAL A 23 4.79 -4.56 -4.96
N THR A 24 5.46 -4.28 -6.07
CA THR A 24 5.83 -5.31 -7.03
C THR A 24 7.35 -5.33 -7.19
N ASN A 25 7.95 -6.50 -7.01
CA ASN A 25 9.38 -6.70 -7.17
C ASN A 25 9.60 -7.79 -8.19
N GLY A 26 9.85 -7.40 -9.44
CA GLY A 26 10.04 -8.38 -10.48
C GLY A 26 8.78 -9.21 -10.65
N ASN A 27 8.86 -10.51 -10.36
CA ASN A 27 7.72 -11.39 -10.48
C ASN A 27 6.94 -11.57 -9.19
N VAL A 28 7.35 -10.87 -8.14
CA VAL A 28 6.72 -11.02 -6.82
C VAL A 28 5.91 -9.78 -6.51
N GLN A 29 4.66 -9.99 -6.12
CA GLN A 29 3.79 -8.90 -5.71
C GLN A 29 3.36 -9.16 -4.27
N GLU A 30 3.49 -8.14 -3.43
CA GLU A 30 3.07 -8.23 -2.05
C GLU A 30 2.07 -7.13 -1.76
N SER A 31 1.15 -7.43 -0.85
CA SER A 31 0.17 -6.42 -0.44
C SER A 31 -0.17 -6.64 1.03
N ARG A 32 -0.54 -5.55 1.69
CA ARG A 32 -0.94 -5.58 3.08
C ARG A 32 -2.10 -4.64 3.29
N LEU A 33 -2.96 -4.99 4.24
CA LEU A 33 -4.08 -4.14 4.58
C LEU A 33 -3.62 -2.98 5.44
N LEU A 34 -4.37 -1.88 5.40
CA LEU A 34 -4.02 -0.72 6.22
C LEU A 34 -4.10 -1.02 7.70
N GLU A 35 -4.89 -2.00 8.09
CA GLU A 35 -5.02 -2.38 9.49
C GLU A 35 -3.93 -3.34 9.95
N ASP A 36 -3.05 -3.72 9.06
CA ASP A 36 -1.90 -4.54 9.43
C ASP A 36 -1.08 -3.78 10.47
N PRO A 37 -0.74 -4.43 11.60
CA PRO A 37 -0.03 -3.72 12.68
C PRO A 37 1.27 -3.08 12.24
N GLU A 38 2.00 -3.72 11.35
CA GLU A 38 3.26 -3.16 10.87
C GLU A 38 3.02 -1.95 9.98
N VAL A 39 2.00 -2.00 9.14
CA VAL A 39 1.65 -0.89 8.28
C VAL A 39 1.16 0.29 9.13
N ALA A 40 0.30 0.01 10.10
CA ALA A 40 -0.25 1.04 10.96
C ALA A 40 0.86 1.73 11.75
N LYS A 41 1.83 0.97 12.23
CA LYS A 41 2.95 1.55 12.97
C LYS A 41 3.79 2.43 12.07
N TRP A 42 4.06 1.97 10.86
CA TRP A 42 4.87 2.73 9.91
C TRP A 42 4.21 4.06 9.56
N VAL A 43 2.90 4.03 9.33
CA VAL A 43 2.16 5.26 9.03
C VAL A 43 2.13 6.19 10.25
N ALA A 44 1.99 5.62 11.44
CA ALA A 44 1.95 6.41 12.66
C ALA A 44 3.27 7.14 12.92
N GLU A 45 4.34 6.66 12.32
CA GLU A 45 5.64 7.31 12.46
C GLU A 45 5.78 8.52 11.53
N GLY A 46 4.75 8.84 10.79
CA GLY A 46 4.78 9.99 9.90
C GLY A 46 5.07 9.66 8.45
N ASN A 47 5.03 8.40 8.11
CA ASN A 47 5.31 7.98 6.74
C ASN A 47 4.04 7.92 5.91
N GLU A 48 4.21 7.96 4.60
CA GLU A 48 3.08 7.96 3.69
C GLU A 48 3.42 7.15 2.45
N PRO A 49 2.58 6.19 2.07
CA PRO A 49 2.82 5.42 0.85
C PRO A 49 2.67 6.29 -0.39
N LEU A 50 3.15 5.77 -1.51
CA LEU A 50 2.99 6.46 -2.77
C LEU A 50 1.50 6.48 -3.15
N PRO A 51 1.10 7.44 -3.99
CA PRO A 51 -0.30 7.52 -4.42
C PRO A 51 -0.75 6.24 -5.12
N ALA A 52 -2.04 5.96 -5.02
CA ALA A 52 -2.60 4.80 -5.67
C ALA A 52 -2.42 4.89 -7.18
N ASP A 53 -2.22 3.74 -7.80
CA ASP A 53 -2.11 3.67 -9.25
C ASP A 53 -3.52 3.82 -9.81
N GLU A 54 -3.74 4.91 -10.50
CA GLU A 54 -5.06 5.19 -11.04
C GLU A 54 -5.35 4.39 -12.27
N GLY A 55 -4.53 3.75 -12.70
CA GLY A 55 -4.68 2.97 -13.69
C GLY A 55 -5.23 3.29 -14.83
N VAL A 56 -5.57 3.55 -15.02
CA VAL A 56 -5.98 3.72 -15.83
C VAL A 56 -6.43 3.40 -16.67
N ALA A 57 -6.87 3.36 -16.95
CA ALA A 57 -7.49 3.07 -17.78
C ALA A 57 -7.39 2.79 -18.74
#